data_4d2f4b54f883de0263da1561e74cc460
#
_entry.id   4d2f4b54f883de0263da1561e74cc460
#
_cell.length_a   1.000
_cell.length_b   1.000
_cell.length_c   1.000
_cell.angle_alpha   90.00
_cell.angle_beta   90.00
_cell.angle_gamma   90.00
#
_symmetry.space_group_name_H-M   'P 1'
#
loop_
_entity.id
_entity.type
_entity.pdbx_description
1 polymer ?
#
loop_
_entity_poly.entity_id
_entity_poly.type
_entity_poly.pdbx_seq_one_letter_code
_entity_poly.pdbx_strand_id
1 'polypeptide(L)'
;HRKPIVALKGTLRVLDGVPAHLRHGLFERLGGYDVTLRLSNGGTDVANDRVPDIRGFSLRVHGLHGPGALGGTTDHQDFTLINRSAFAFPDSRPFVGLVLAASQGPAGLIGWALRTYGPLKMFGQLKRLKDSFDLPFSGFATEPFFSAAPIACGPSAVRVRLLPPQGRHAQRRPERWADEYFAQL
;
A
#
# COMPACT_ATOMS: atom_id res chain seq x y z
N HIS A 1 -8.29 3.23 5.61
CA HIS A 1 -7.64 2.29 6.56
C HIS A 1 -8.21 2.52 7.96
N ARG A 2 -9.40 2.01 8.24
CA ARG A 2 -10.06 2.18 9.54
C ARG A 2 -9.56 1.20 10.61
N LYS A 3 -9.13 -0.01 10.22
CA LYS A 3 -8.58 -0.99 11.15
C LYS A 3 -7.04 -0.91 11.15
N PRO A 4 -6.41 -0.23 12.16
CA PRO A 4 -4.99 -0.42 12.42
C PRO A 4 -4.78 -1.81 13.03
N ILE A 5 -3.69 -2.47 12.65
CA ILE A 5 -3.28 -3.76 13.23
C ILE A 5 -2.25 -3.50 14.33
N VAL A 6 -1.17 -2.80 13.98
CA VAL A 6 -0.09 -2.47 14.91
C VAL A 6 0.68 -1.25 14.43
N ALA A 7 1.28 -0.53 15.37
CA ALA A 7 2.32 0.45 15.14
C ALA A 7 3.62 -0.03 15.78
N LEU A 8 4.73 0.07 15.05
CA LEU A 8 6.05 -0.42 15.46
C LEU A 8 7.08 0.70 15.27
N LYS A 9 8.13 0.64 16.06
CA LYS A 9 9.36 1.43 15.85
C LYS A 9 10.43 0.53 15.25
N GLY A 10 11.30 1.10 14.42
CA GLY A 10 12.40 0.37 13.80
C GLY A 10 13.46 1.31 13.27
N THR A 11 14.40 0.76 12.51
CA THR A 11 15.47 1.52 11.85
C THR A 11 15.49 1.17 10.37
N LEU A 12 15.52 2.18 9.51
CA LEU A 12 15.82 2.07 8.10
C LEU A 12 17.29 2.41 7.88
N ARG A 13 18.02 1.57 7.16
CA ARG A 13 19.42 1.84 6.81
C ARG A 13 19.55 2.03 5.31
N VAL A 14 20.10 3.17 4.91
CA VAL A 14 20.52 3.43 3.52
C VAL A 14 21.90 2.82 3.35
N LEU A 15 21.99 1.80 2.47
CA LEU A 15 23.22 1.07 2.19
C LEU A 15 23.98 1.75 1.06
N ASP A 16 25.27 1.42 0.94
CA ASP A 16 26.07 1.82 -0.19
C ASP A 16 25.57 1.19 -1.50
N GLY A 17 25.93 1.80 -2.65
CA GLY A 17 25.50 1.34 -3.97
C GLY A 17 24.27 2.04 -4.52
N VAL A 18 23.71 3.04 -3.84
CA VAL A 18 22.65 3.88 -4.43
C VAL A 18 23.20 4.61 -5.65
N PRO A 19 22.61 4.43 -6.85
CA PRO A 19 23.02 5.13 -8.07
C PRO A 19 23.01 6.65 -7.89
N ALA A 20 23.98 7.35 -8.49
CA ALA A 20 24.15 8.80 -8.31
C ALA A 20 22.88 9.61 -8.62
N HIS A 21 22.13 9.23 -9.66
CA HIS A 21 20.89 9.89 -10.06
C HIS A 21 19.70 9.66 -9.10
N LEU A 22 19.85 8.78 -8.10
CA LEU A 22 18.85 8.51 -7.07
C LEU A 22 19.27 9.01 -5.69
N ARG A 23 20.47 9.61 -5.55
CA ARG A 23 20.96 10.17 -4.27
C ARG A 23 20.29 11.52 -3.96
N HIS A 24 18.99 11.48 -3.68
CA HIS A 24 18.18 12.65 -3.33
C HIS A 24 17.39 12.37 -2.04
N GLY A 25 17.19 13.39 -1.22
CA GLY A 25 16.42 13.33 0.01
C GLY A 25 16.90 12.22 0.94
N LEU A 26 16.07 11.24 1.25
CA LEU A 26 16.41 10.10 2.11
C LEU A 26 17.68 9.36 1.64
N PHE A 27 17.88 9.24 0.33
CA PHE A 27 18.97 8.46 -0.27
C PHE A 27 20.27 9.27 -0.49
N GLU A 28 20.30 10.53 -0.07
CA GLU A 28 21.47 11.40 -0.22
C GLU A 28 22.62 10.98 0.72
N ARG A 29 22.28 10.49 1.90
CA ARG A 29 23.26 10.10 2.91
C ARG A 29 23.13 8.63 3.28
N LEU A 30 24.25 7.96 3.44
CA LEU A 30 24.32 6.62 4.02
C LEU A 30 24.07 6.70 5.52
N GLY A 31 23.46 5.67 6.09
CA GLY A 31 23.25 5.58 7.53
C GLY A 31 21.90 5.06 7.94
N GLY A 32 21.65 5.10 9.25
CA GLY A 32 20.42 4.67 9.87
C GLY A 32 19.49 5.85 10.18
N TYR A 33 18.20 5.62 10.01
CA TYR A 33 17.12 6.56 10.32
C TYR A 33 16.10 5.87 11.21
N ASP A 34 15.63 6.56 12.24
CA ASP A 34 14.50 6.07 13.03
C ASP A 34 13.22 6.07 12.19
N VAL A 35 12.47 4.99 12.31
CA VAL A 35 11.21 4.85 11.58
C VAL A 35 10.06 4.45 12.48
N THR A 36 8.87 4.93 12.10
CA THR A 36 7.61 4.45 12.64
C THR A 36 6.86 3.70 11.54
N LEU A 37 6.44 2.49 11.85
CA LEU A 37 5.70 1.61 10.96
C LEU A 37 4.24 1.54 11.41
N ARG A 38 3.31 1.46 10.46
CA ARG A 38 1.91 1.18 10.72
C ARG A 38 1.41 0.12 9.74
N LEU A 39 0.93 -0.98 10.28
CA LEU A 39 0.26 -2.04 9.54
C LEU A 39 -1.25 -1.87 9.66
N SER A 40 -1.98 -2.07 8.57
CA SER A 40 -3.41 -1.83 8.53
C SER A 40 -4.13 -2.60 7.42
N ASN A 41 -5.44 -2.77 7.59
CA ASN A 41 -6.35 -3.16 6.52
C ASN A 41 -6.77 -1.92 5.71
N GLY A 42 -7.02 -2.10 4.41
CA GLY A 42 -7.34 -1.01 3.48
C GLY A 42 -8.80 -0.56 3.50
N GLY A 43 -9.71 -1.43 3.99
CA GLY A 43 -11.15 -1.21 3.96
C GLY A 43 -11.63 0.00 4.73
N THR A 44 -12.88 0.38 4.46
CA THR A 44 -13.58 1.49 5.11
C THR A 44 -14.20 1.09 6.44
N ASP A 45 -14.34 -0.20 6.71
CA ASP A 45 -14.93 -0.74 7.92
C ASP A 45 -13.94 -1.53 8.77
N VAL A 46 -14.20 -1.61 10.07
CA VAL A 46 -13.46 -2.48 10.98
C VAL A 46 -14.03 -3.88 10.84
N ALA A 47 -13.38 -4.68 10.01
CA ALA A 47 -13.78 -6.06 9.74
C ALA A 47 -12.75 -7.07 10.29
N ASN A 48 -13.15 -8.34 10.38
CA ASN A 48 -12.24 -9.45 10.68
C ASN A 48 -11.20 -9.58 9.57
N ASP A 49 -9.97 -9.99 9.91
CA ASP A 49 -8.87 -10.17 8.95
C ASP A 49 -9.11 -11.28 7.93
N ARG A 50 -10.10 -12.14 8.18
CA ARG A 50 -10.62 -13.14 7.24
C ARG A 50 -11.32 -12.52 6.03
N VAL A 51 -11.78 -11.26 6.16
CA VAL A 51 -12.43 -10.56 5.05
C VAL A 51 -11.36 -10.13 4.04
N PRO A 52 -11.54 -10.46 2.75
CA PRO A 52 -10.65 -10.03 1.68
C PRO A 52 -10.47 -8.51 1.66
N ASP A 53 -9.21 -8.06 1.65
CA ASP A 53 -8.88 -6.64 1.68
C ASP A 53 -7.46 -6.38 1.17
N ILE A 54 -7.17 -5.15 0.79
CA ILE A 54 -5.81 -4.68 0.55
C ILE A 54 -5.14 -4.44 1.91
N ARG A 55 -3.92 -4.96 2.08
CA ARG A 55 -3.13 -4.72 3.28
C ARG A 55 -2.20 -3.53 3.06
N GLY A 56 -2.17 -2.64 4.04
CA GLY A 56 -1.37 -1.43 4.03
C GLY A 56 -0.16 -1.54 4.96
N PHE A 57 1.00 -1.12 4.45
CA PHE A 57 2.23 -0.96 5.19
C PHE A 57 2.69 0.48 5.03
N SER A 58 2.54 1.30 6.05
CA SER A 58 2.99 2.69 6.05
C SER A 58 4.27 2.82 6.86
N LEU A 59 5.22 3.58 6.33
CA LEU A 59 6.53 3.82 6.91
C LEU A 59 6.78 5.32 6.95
N ARG A 60 7.05 5.88 8.14
CA ARG A 60 7.55 7.24 8.33
C ARG A 60 9.02 7.18 8.73
N VAL A 61 9.86 7.83 7.96
CA VAL A 61 11.29 8.02 8.22
C VAL A 61 11.47 9.38 8.85
N HIS A 62 12.05 9.43 10.05
CA HIS A 62 12.26 10.65 10.82
C HIS A 62 13.65 11.27 10.60
N GLY A 63 13.83 12.54 10.98
CA GLY A 63 15.12 13.22 10.97
C GLY A 63 15.59 13.66 9.58
N LEU A 64 14.68 13.82 8.65
CA LEU A 64 14.93 14.39 7.32
C LEU A 64 14.52 15.87 7.32
N HIS A 65 15.22 16.68 6.51
CA HIS A 65 14.85 18.06 6.32
C HIS A 65 14.84 18.39 4.83
N GLY A 66 13.75 18.95 4.36
CA GLY A 66 13.62 19.27 2.94
C GLY A 66 12.27 19.89 2.58
N PRO A 67 12.03 20.13 1.29
CA PRO A 67 10.76 20.65 0.81
C PRO A 67 9.65 19.60 1.01
N GLY A 68 8.51 20.05 1.51
CA GLY A 68 7.32 19.22 1.63
C GLY A 68 6.61 19.04 0.29
N ALA A 69 6.00 17.89 0.08
CA ALA A 69 5.28 17.56 -1.16
C ALA A 69 4.08 18.49 -1.44
N LEU A 70 3.51 19.10 -0.40
CA LEU A 70 2.41 20.07 -0.49
C LEU A 70 2.87 21.51 -0.24
N GLY A 71 4.17 21.78 -0.34
CA GLY A 71 4.80 23.05 -0.02
C GLY A 71 5.33 23.10 1.42
N GLY A 72 6.05 24.19 1.75
CA GLY A 72 6.72 24.32 3.04
C GLY A 72 7.91 23.39 3.21
N THR A 73 8.27 23.10 4.48
CA THR A 73 9.35 22.19 4.86
C THR A 73 8.79 20.99 5.62
N THR A 74 9.48 19.86 5.54
CA THR A 74 9.16 18.64 6.28
C THR A 74 10.40 18.12 7.01
N ASP A 75 10.20 17.42 8.13
CA ASP A 75 11.22 16.74 8.93
C ASP A 75 11.17 15.21 8.78
N HIS A 76 10.33 14.72 7.89
CA HIS A 76 10.13 13.28 7.65
C HIS A 76 9.79 12.97 6.21
N GLN A 77 9.93 11.70 5.84
CA GLN A 77 9.45 11.12 4.57
C GLN A 77 8.50 9.97 4.85
N ASP A 78 7.31 10.03 4.26
CA ASP A 78 6.32 8.96 4.35
C ASP A 78 6.34 8.09 3.09
N PHE A 79 6.23 6.77 3.30
CA PHE A 79 5.98 5.78 2.27
C PHE A 79 4.70 5.03 2.60
N THR A 80 3.74 5.06 1.70
CA THR A 80 2.52 4.27 1.81
C THR A 80 2.59 3.14 0.80
N LEU A 81 2.63 1.92 1.30
CA LEU A 81 2.79 0.71 0.52
C LEU A 81 1.55 -0.18 0.68
N ILE A 82 1.24 -0.93 -0.36
CA ILE A 82 0.17 -1.93 -0.37
C ILE A 82 0.72 -3.28 -0.86
N ASN A 83 0.04 -4.35 -0.50
CA ASN A 83 0.38 -5.71 -0.93
C ASN A 83 -0.01 -6.01 -2.40
N ARG A 84 -0.07 -4.99 -3.24
CA ARG A 84 -0.32 -5.09 -4.68
C ARG A 84 0.79 -4.37 -5.44
N SER A 85 1.29 -5.00 -6.50
CA SER A 85 2.39 -4.44 -7.29
C SER A 85 1.99 -3.26 -8.16
N ALA A 86 0.71 -3.07 -8.41
CA ALA A 86 0.19 -1.96 -9.19
C ALA A 86 -1.13 -1.46 -8.59
N PHE A 87 -1.40 -0.19 -8.83
CA PHE A 87 -2.70 0.40 -8.53
C PHE A 87 -3.73 -0.09 -9.55
N ALA A 88 -4.93 -0.42 -9.09
CA ALA A 88 -5.95 -1.05 -9.93
C ALA A 88 -6.58 -0.08 -10.96
N PHE A 89 -6.29 1.21 -10.85
CA PHE A 89 -6.87 2.26 -11.69
C PHE A 89 -5.79 3.08 -12.36
N PRO A 90 -6.03 3.60 -13.58
CA PRO A 90 -5.05 4.42 -14.30
C PRO A 90 -4.82 5.78 -13.63
N ASP A 91 -5.80 6.30 -12.93
CA ASP A 91 -5.75 7.55 -12.18
C ASP A 91 -6.65 7.54 -10.94
N SER A 92 -6.65 8.63 -10.17
CA SER A 92 -7.40 8.71 -8.92
C SER A 92 -8.92 8.88 -9.08
N ARG A 93 -9.42 9.36 -10.21
CA ARG A 93 -10.85 9.66 -10.39
C ARG A 93 -11.74 8.43 -10.28
N PRO A 94 -11.51 7.33 -11.07
CA PRO A 94 -12.30 6.12 -10.93
C PRO A 94 -12.13 5.46 -9.55
N PHE A 95 -10.97 5.61 -8.92
CA PHE A 95 -10.75 5.12 -7.56
C PHE A 95 -11.61 5.86 -6.53
N VAL A 96 -11.62 7.19 -6.56
CA VAL A 96 -12.48 8.00 -5.68
C VAL A 96 -13.96 7.68 -5.92
N GLY A 97 -14.35 7.55 -7.20
CA GLY A 97 -15.70 7.14 -7.58
C GLY A 97 -16.08 5.79 -6.99
N LEU A 98 -15.18 4.80 -7.04
CA LEU A 98 -15.38 3.49 -6.42
C LEU A 98 -15.56 3.59 -4.90
N VAL A 99 -14.68 4.34 -4.22
CA VAL A 99 -14.72 4.48 -2.75
C VAL A 99 -16.02 5.14 -2.30
N LEU A 100 -16.47 6.20 -2.99
CA LEU A 100 -17.74 6.85 -2.72
C LEU A 100 -18.92 5.92 -2.99
N ALA A 101 -18.88 5.15 -4.07
CA ALA A 101 -19.93 4.18 -4.39
C ALA A 101 -19.96 3.03 -3.38
N ALA A 102 -18.80 2.53 -2.95
CA ALA A 102 -18.70 1.49 -1.93
C ALA A 102 -19.27 1.94 -0.57
N SER A 103 -19.10 3.21 -0.21
CA SER A 103 -19.71 3.77 1.02
C SER A 103 -21.24 3.84 0.99
N GLN A 104 -21.84 3.76 -0.21
CA GLN A 104 -23.30 3.70 -0.42
C GLN A 104 -23.82 2.26 -0.52
N GLY A 105 -22.96 1.27 -0.31
CA GLY A 105 -23.29 -0.14 -0.36
C GLY A 105 -23.39 -0.73 -1.78
N PRO A 106 -23.95 -1.96 -1.91
CA PRO A 106 -23.97 -2.68 -3.19
C PRO A 106 -24.70 -1.94 -4.32
N ALA A 107 -25.79 -1.26 -4.02
CA ALA A 107 -26.54 -0.50 -5.02
C ALA A 107 -25.73 0.68 -5.57
N GLY A 108 -24.96 1.36 -4.71
CA GLY A 108 -24.03 2.42 -5.12
C GLY A 108 -22.94 1.89 -6.06
N LEU A 109 -22.35 0.73 -5.75
CA LEU A 109 -21.34 0.08 -6.59
C LEU A 109 -21.89 -0.27 -7.97
N ILE A 110 -23.09 -0.85 -8.05
CA ILE A 110 -23.74 -1.20 -9.30
C ILE A 110 -24.01 0.07 -10.12
N GLY A 111 -24.59 1.11 -9.50
CA GLY A 111 -24.87 2.37 -10.18
C GLY A 111 -23.62 3.08 -10.68
N TRP A 112 -22.51 3.06 -9.91
CA TRP A 112 -21.23 3.58 -10.34
C TRP A 112 -20.64 2.79 -11.51
N ALA A 113 -20.65 1.46 -11.43
CA ALA A 113 -20.10 0.61 -12.46
C ALA A 113 -20.90 0.74 -13.78
N LEU A 114 -22.23 0.84 -13.69
CA LEU A 114 -23.11 1.07 -14.84
C LEU A 114 -22.80 2.40 -15.53
N ARG A 115 -22.64 3.48 -14.76
CA ARG A 115 -22.32 4.81 -15.29
C ARG A 115 -20.91 4.87 -15.88
N THR A 116 -19.94 4.18 -15.26
CA THR A 116 -18.51 4.26 -15.66
C THR A 116 -18.20 3.36 -16.85
N TYR A 117 -18.77 2.16 -16.91
CA TYR A 117 -18.40 1.13 -17.87
C TYR A 117 -19.53 0.74 -18.84
N GLY A 118 -20.76 1.17 -18.56
CA GLY A 118 -21.94 0.79 -19.29
C GLY A 118 -22.42 -0.64 -19.01
N PRO A 119 -23.64 -1.01 -19.46
CA PRO A 119 -24.30 -2.27 -19.08
C PRO A 119 -23.53 -3.52 -19.56
N LEU A 120 -22.90 -3.46 -20.74
CA LEU A 120 -22.21 -4.60 -21.33
C LEU A 120 -20.89 -4.95 -20.64
N LYS A 121 -20.17 -3.95 -20.10
CA LYS A 121 -18.83 -4.14 -19.50
C LYS A 121 -18.85 -4.18 -17.98
N MET A 122 -19.91 -3.70 -17.34
CA MET A 122 -20.04 -3.55 -15.90
C MET A 122 -19.73 -4.86 -15.15
N PHE A 123 -20.37 -5.97 -15.53
CA PHE A 123 -20.19 -7.25 -14.83
C PHE A 123 -18.76 -7.77 -14.90
N GLY A 124 -18.12 -7.69 -16.09
CA GLY A 124 -16.72 -8.08 -16.26
C GLY A 124 -15.76 -7.24 -15.43
N GLN A 125 -16.00 -5.93 -15.33
CA GLN A 125 -15.16 -5.03 -14.54
C GLN A 125 -15.37 -5.22 -13.05
N LEU A 126 -16.59 -5.40 -12.57
CA LEU A 126 -16.87 -5.71 -11.16
C LEU A 126 -16.27 -7.05 -10.76
N LYS A 127 -16.35 -8.07 -11.62
CA LYS A 127 -15.68 -9.35 -11.38
C LYS A 127 -14.16 -9.19 -11.28
N ARG A 128 -13.52 -8.52 -12.25
CA ARG A 128 -12.06 -8.24 -12.20
C ARG A 128 -11.65 -7.49 -10.94
N LEU A 129 -12.44 -6.51 -10.55
CA LEU A 129 -12.21 -5.75 -9.33
C LEU A 129 -12.31 -6.66 -8.11
N LYS A 130 -13.37 -7.44 -7.99
CA LYS A 130 -13.53 -8.43 -6.92
C LYS A 130 -12.34 -9.40 -6.88
N ASP A 131 -11.98 -10.00 -8.00
CA ASP A 131 -10.88 -10.96 -8.09
C ASP A 131 -9.53 -10.31 -7.69
N SER A 132 -9.34 -9.02 -7.95
CA SER A 132 -8.14 -8.29 -7.53
C SER A 132 -8.04 -8.08 -6.02
N PHE A 133 -9.18 -8.03 -5.32
CA PHE A 133 -9.22 -7.94 -3.85
C PHE A 133 -9.15 -9.33 -3.18
N ASP A 134 -9.63 -10.37 -3.85
CA ASP A 134 -9.81 -11.71 -3.31
C ASP A 134 -8.54 -12.59 -3.42
N LEU A 135 -7.37 -11.99 -3.25
CA LEU A 135 -6.10 -12.70 -3.20
C LEU A 135 -5.69 -12.91 -1.75
N PRO A 136 -5.69 -14.15 -1.23
CA PRO A 136 -5.30 -14.44 0.14
C PRO A 136 -3.93 -13.86 0.47
N PHE A 137 -3.77 -13.43 1.71
CA PHE A 137 -2.57 -12.78 2.22
C PHE A 137 -1.93 -13.66 3.29
N SER A 138 -0.65 -13.98 3.16
CA SER A 138 0.05 -14.88 4.07
C SER A 138 0.55 -14.19 5.34
N GLY A 139 0.81 -12.89 5.30
CA GLY A 139 1.26 -12.12 6.46
C GLY A 139 2.15 -10.93 6.11
N PHE A 140 2.25 -9.97 7.03
CA PHE A 140 3.06 -8.75 6.85
C PHE A 140 4.56 -9.01 6.82
N ALA A 141 5.02 -10.10 7.43
CA ALA A 141 6.43 -10.48 7.46
C ALA A 141 6.84 -11.42 6.31
N THR A 142 5.90 -11.86 5.50
CA THR A 142 6.12 -12.90 4.48
C THR A 142 5.79 -12.47 3.06
N GLU A 143 5.06 -11.37 2.88
CA GLU A 143 4.69 -10.88 1.56
C GLU A 143 5.33 -9.53 1.21
N PRO A 144 5.56 -9.25 -0.07
CA PRO A 144 6.09 -7.97 -0.50
C PRO A 144 5.02 -6.87 -0.47
N PHE A 145 5.50 -5.62 -0.23
CA PHE A 145 4.68 -4.41 -0.33
C PHE A 145 5.27 -3.45 -1.35
N PHE A 146 4.42 -2.64 -1.99
CA PHE A 146 4.78 -1.79 -3.11
C PHE A 146 4.16 -0.40 -2.96
N SER A 147 4.83 0.63 -3.46
CA SER A 147 4.28 1.99 -3.52
C SER A 147 3.10 2.12 -4.51
N ALA A 148 2.73 1.05 -5.20
CA ALA A 148 1.64 0.96 -6.18
C ALA A 148 1.71 1.97 -7.34
N ALA A 149 2.16 3.19 -7.07
CA ALA A 149 2.41 4.27 -8.04
C ALA A 149 3.86 4.76 -7.94
N PRO A 150 4.42 5.35 -9.01
CA PRO A 150 5.71 6.02 -8.94
C PRO A 150 5.66 7.23 -7.98
N ILE A 151 6.78 7.47 -7.31
CA ILE A 151 7.01 8.64 -6.45
C ILE A 151 8.23 9.41 -6.94
N ALA A 152 8.29 10.70 -6.69
CA ALA A 152 9.42 11.52 -7.08
C ALA A 152 10.66 11.22 -6.21
N CYS A 153 11.84 11.14 -6.85
CA CYS A 153 13.14 11.04 -6.21
C CYS A 153 14.11 11.95 -6.98
N GLY A 154 14.24 13.20 -6.58
CA GLY A 154 14.89 14.22 -7.38
C GLY A 154 14.23 14.35 -8.77
N PRO A 155 15.01 14.32 -9.85
CA PRO A 155 14.49 14.38 -11.21
C PRO A 155 13.90 13.05 -11.71
N SER A 156 14.02 11.98 -10.93
CA SER A 156 13.62 10.62 -11.31
C SER A 156 12.27 10.23 -10.71
N ALA A 157 11.57 9.31 -11.38
CA ALA A 157 10.42 8.61 -10.84
C ALA A 157 10.85 7.21 -10.39
N VAL A 158 10.57 6.86 -9.13
CA VAL A 158 10.95 5.58 -8.55
C VAL A 158 9.73 4.85 -7.98
N ARG A 159 9.83 3.53 -7.92
CA ARG A 159 8.86 2.70 -7.20
C ARG A 159 9.56 2.02 -6.04
N VAL A 160 8.98 2.14 -4.86
CA VAL A 160 9.48 1.48 -3.66
C VAL A 160 8.87 0.09 -3.56
N ARG A 161 9.70 -0.88 -3.25
CA ARG A 161 9.29 -2.25 -2.97
C ARG A 161 9.94 -2.69 -1.66
N LEU A 162 9.12 -3.10 -0.71
CA LEU A 162 9.55 -3.72 0.53
C LEU A 162 9.47 -5.23 0.38
N LEU A 163 10.56 -5.92 0.62
CA LEU A 163 10.65 -7.37 0.54
C LEU A 163 10.76 -7.95 1.95
N PRO A 164 10.15 -9.12 2.22
CA PRO A 164 10.41 -9.85 3.44
C PRO A 164 11.88 -10.29 3.49
N PRO A 165 12.45 -10.51 4.69
CA PRO A 165 13.79 -11.06 4.84
C PRO A 165 13.94 -12.40 4.12
N GLN A 166 15.16 -12.71 3.66
CA GLN A 166 15.47 -14.01 3.06
C GLN A 166 15.07 -15.16 3.99
N GLY A 167 14.42 -16.18 3.44
CA GLY A 167 13.92 -17.32 4.19
C GLY A 167 12.55 -17.14 4.85
N ARG A 168 11.96 -15.92 4.83
CA ARG A 168 10.61 -15.65 5.34
C ARG A 168 9.56 -15.46 4.23
N HIS A 169 9.87 -15.86 3.01
CA HIS A 169 8.86 -15.88 1.95
C HIS A 169 7.83 -16.96 2.23
N ALA A 170 6.56 -16.66 2.00
CA ALA A 170 5.53 -17.67 1.99
C ALA A 170 5.86 -18.70 0.91
N GLN A 171 6.08 -19.94 1.29
CA GLN A 171 6.35 -21.03 0.35
C GLN A 171 5.11 -21.33 -0.51
N ARG A 172 3.93 -21.07 0.03
CA ARG A 172 2.64 -21.21 -0.66
C ARG A 172 1.69 -20.12 -0.12
N ARG A 173 0.93 -19.49 -1.00
CA ARG A 173 -0.16 -18.63 -0.55
C ARG A 173 -1.17 -19.44 0.23
N PRO A 174 -1.69 -18.93 1.36
CA PRO A 174 -2.73 -19.62 2.11
C PRO A 174 -3.99 -19.76 1.25
N GLU A 175 -4.71 -20.86 1.43
CA GLU A 175 -6.00 -21.08 0.75
C GLU A 175 -7.12 -20.24 1.37
N ARG A 176 -6.92 -19.79 2.60
CA ARG A 176 -7.88 -18.99 3.37
C ARG A 176 -7.21 -17.76 3.93
N TRP A 177 -7.99 -16.69 4.10
CA TRP A 177 -7.57 -15.53 4.87
C TRP A 177 -7.42 -15.91 6.35
N ALA A 178 -6.39 -15.39 7.01
CA ALA A 178 -6.19 -15.59 8.43
C ALA A 178 -7.28 -14.86 9.24
N ASP A 179 -7.58 -15.39 10.40
CA ASP A 179 -8.55 -14.79 11.32
C ASP A 179 -8.02 -13.50 11.93
N GLU A 180 -6.74 -13.48 12.24
CA GLU A 180 -6.07 -12.36 12.89
C GLU A 180 -4.59 -12.31 12.51
N TYR A 181 -4.16 -11.24 11.85
CA TYR A 181 -2.75 -11.05 11.44
C TYR A 181 -1.87 -10.52 12.57
N PHE A 182 -2.43 -9.89 13.61
CA PHE A 182 -1.66 -9.45 14.75
C PHE A 182 -0.96 -10.62 15.47
N ALA A 183 -1.63 -11.74 15.61
CA ALA A 183 -1.09 -12.95 16.24
C ALA A 183 0.09 -13.59 15.46
N GLN A 184 0.36 -13.14 14.24
CA GLN A 184 1.46 -13.62 13.39
C GLN A 184 2.72 -12.75 13.46
N LEU A 185 2.64 -11.58 14.12
CA LEU A 185 3.73 -10.61 14.26
C LEU A 185 4.52 -10.84 15.53
#